data_0a49deb15bc9aa081436ac8493012b49
#
_entry.id   0a49deb15bc9aa081436ac8493012b49
#
_cell.length_a   1.000
_cell.length_b   1.000
_cell.length_c   1.000
_cell.angle_alpha   90.00
_cell.angle_beta   90.00
_cell.angle_gamma   90.00
#
_symmetry.space_group_name_H-M   'P 1'
#
loop_
_entity.id
_entity.type
_entity.pdbx_description
1 polymer ?
#
loop_
_entity_poly.entity_id
_entity_poly.type
_entity_poly.pdbx_seq_one_letter_code
_entity_poly.pdbx_strand_id
1 'polypeptide(L)'
;MKKYLIYLMMAAAVVTFGACSPDEDYEPETPGIETPETPDDGEDDTPENPDDPENPEEPGDGPDTPSGDSKILVAYFSWGGTTQRMAQEIVRQTGADIFRIEPVVPYPTDYTECTEVAQEEKNNNARPTIADEVENWADYDTVFIGCPVWWWTTPMIICTFAESYNFDGKTVVPFCTYASTYRDETLARIIELTPDADHLTGEGLTSGRINEQNISSWLKEIGVIK
;
A
#
# COMPACT_ATOMS: atom_id res chain seq x y z
N MET A 1 -0.33 55.66 -15.58
CA MET A 1 -1.12 56.56 -14.74
C MET A 1 -2.41 55.85 -14.38
N LYS A 2 -2.55 55.41 -13.16
CA LYS A 2 -3.69 55.45 -12.24
C LYS A 2 -3.44 54.47 -11.12
N LYS A 3 -3.11 55.07 -9.98
CA LYS A 3 -3.00 54.46 -8.67
C LYS A 3 -4.40 54.10 -8.18
N TYR A 4 -4.59 52.90 -7.60
CA TYR A 4 -5.66 52.71 -6.63
C TYR A 4 -5.08 52.06 -5.36
N LEU A 5 -5.03 52.89 -4.37
CA LEU A 5 -4.81 52.63 -2.95
C LEU A 5 -6.19 52.27 -2.36
N ILE A 6 -6.37 51.14 -1.72
CA ILE A 6 -7.56 50.84 -0.91
C ILE A 6 -7.14 50.15 0.38
N TYR A 7 -7.16 50.90 1.39
CA TYR A 7 -7.66 50.81 2.78
C TYR A 7 -7.57 49.47 3.52
N LEU A 8 -6.68 49.55 4.49
CA LEU A 8 -6.64 48.83 5.76
C LEU A 8 -7.93 49.09 6.56
N MET A 9 -8.63 48.06 7.00
CA MET A 9 -9.54 48.15 8.14
C MET A 9 -9.23 47.07 9.16
N MET A 10 -8.58 47.46 10.23
CA MET A 10 -8.51 46.76 11.51
C MET A 10 -9.90 46.75 12.16
N ALA A 11 -10.36 45.58 12.59
CA ALA A 11 -11.36 45.47 13.64
C ALA A 11 -10.82 44.52 14.72
N ALA A 12 -10.34 45.08 15.80
CA ALA A 12 -10.03 44.39 17.03
C ALA A 12 -11.35 44.13 17.79
N ALA A 13 -11.66 42.85 18.04
CA ALA A 13 -12.67 42.47 19.02
C ALA A 13 -11.97 41.80 20.20
N VAL A 14 -11.84 42.55 21.28
CA VAL A 14 -11.47 42.08 22.62
C VAL A 14 -12.71 41.47 23.25
N VAL A 15 -12.67 40.16 23.53
CA VAL A 15 -13.65 39.51 24.40
C VAL A 15 -12.91 38.96 25.61
N THR A 16 -13.09 39.69 26.73
CA THR A 16 -12.73 39.22 28.06
C THR A 16 -13.79 38.25 28.54
N PHE A 17 -13.42 37.04 28.92
CA PHE A 17 -14.22 36.18 29.79
C PHE A 17 -13.45 35.78 31.03
N GLY A 18 -14.12 36.07 32.13
CA GLY A 18 -13.69 35.88 33.48
C GLY A 18 -13.52 34.44 33.92
N ALA A 19 -12.73 34.32 34.92
CA ALA A 19 -12.42 33.16 35.69
C ALA A 19 -13.63 32.59 36.44
N CYS A 20 -13.75 31.26 36.49
CA CYS A 20 -14.31 30.50 37.60
C CYS A 20 -13.63 29.13 37.61
N SER A 21 -12.76 28.92 38.58
CA SER A 21 -12.51 27.59 39.16
C SER A 21 -13.61 27.30 40.20
N PRO A 22 -13.92 26.03 40.58
CA PRO A 22 -13.01 25.27 41.40
C PRO A 22 -12.96 23.72 41.06
N ASP A 23 -11.86 23.16 41.44
CA ASP A 23 -11.53 21.85 41.96
C ASP A 23 -12.62 20.78 42.00
N GLU A 24 -12.35 19.64 41.29
CA GLU A 24 -12.63 18.32 41.82
C GLU A 24 -11.53 17.35 41.28
N ASP A 25 -10.79 16.82 42.27
CA ASP A 25 -9.81 15.76 42.11
C ASP A 25 -10.48 14.51 41.57
N TYR A 26 -10.08 14.06 40.38
CA TYR A 26 -10.38 12.71 39.89
C TYR A 26 -9.07 11.92 39.81
N GLU A 27 -8.85 11.11 40.87
CA GLU A 27 -7.84 10.06 40.81
C GLU A 27 -8.41 8.88 39.99
N PRO A 28 -7.72 8.38 38.97
CA PRO A 28 -8.09 7.11 38.34
C PRO A 28 -7.56 5.95 39.18
N GLU A 29 -8.50 5.16 39.74
CA GLU A 29 -8.19 3.88 40.36
C GLU A 29 -7.58 2.92 39.32
N THR A 30 -6.37 2.47 39.59
CA THR A 30 -5.72 1.37 38.89
C THR A 30 -6.37 0.03 39.29
N PRO A 31 -6.86 -0.78 38.33
CA PRO A 31 -7.24 -2.15 38.63
C PRO A 31 -5.99 -2.98 38.92
N GLY A 32 -5.94 -3.60 40.11
CA GLY A 32 -4.89 -4.51 40.51
C GLY A 32 -4.78 -5.73 39.58
N ILE A 33 -3.57 -5.95 39.12
CA ILE A 33 -3.19 -7.19 38.44
C ILE A 33 -2.94 -8.23 39.54
N GLU A 34 -3.85 -9.17 39.69
CA GLU A 34 -3.59 -10.40 40.43
C GLU A 34 -2.69 -11.31 39.59
N THR A 35 -1.50 -11.56 40.09
CA THR A 35 -0.58 -12.59 39.59
C THR A 35 -1.09 -13.97 40.01
N PRO A 36 -1.28 -14.93 39.11
CA PRO A 36 -1.47 -16.32 39.49
C PRO A 36 -0.11 -16.93 39.86
N GLU A 37 -0.12 -17.56 41.03
CA GLU A 37 1.00 -18.33 41.59
C GLU A 37 1.31 -19.53 40.70
N THR A 38 2.59 -19.79 40.49
CA THR A 38 3.16 -20.99 39.89
C THR A 38 3.04 -22.16 40.87
N PRO A 39 2.60 -23.34 40.40
CA PRO A 39 2.95 -24.58 41.09
C PRO A 39 4.29 -25.09 40.50
N ASP A 40 5.17 -25.33 41.44
CA ASP A 40 6.42 -26.06 41.31
C ASP A 40 6.14 -27.56 41.21
N ASP A 41 7.14 -28.26 40.66
CA ASP A 41 7.45 -29.69 40.75
C ASP A 41 7.09 -30.59 39.55
N GLY A 42 8.18 -31.17 39.03
CA GLY A 42 8.23 -32.58 38.72
C GLY A 42 8.83 -32.98 37.39
N GLU A 43 10.13 -33.29 37.43
CA GLU A 43 10.80 -34.40 36.75
C GLU A 43 10.89 -34.42 35.19
N ASP A 44 12.07 -34.13 34.76
CA ASP A 44 12.97 -34.82 33.80
C ASP A 44 12.40 -36.11 33.21
N ASP A 45 12.09 -36.02 31.90
CA ASP A 45 12.18 -37.15 31.00
C ASP A 45 12.42 -36.62 29.61
N THR A 46 13.69 -36.68 29.18
CA THR A 46 14.10 -36.52 27.81
C THR A 46 13.71 -37.75 27.01
N PRO A 47 12.93 -37.63 25.95
CA PRO A 47 13.00 -38.58 24.87
C PRO A 47 13.76 -37.98 23.68
N GLU A 48 14.62 -38.81 23.20
CA GLU A 48 15.50 -38.68 22.04
C GLU A 48 14.79 -38.11 20.81
N ASN A 49 15.54 -37.24 20.12
CA ASN A 49 15.28 -36.69 18.81
C ASN A 49 15.13 -37.79 17.75
N PRO A 50 14.02 -37.86 17.03
CA PRO A 50 13.98 -38.50 15.74
C PRO A 50 13.87 -37.44 14.64
N ASP A 51 14.86 -37.48 13.79
CA ASP A 51 14.83 -37.15 12.37
C ASP A 51 14.49 -35.71 11.96
N ASP A 52 15.52 -35.07 11.46
CA ASP A 52 15.58 -34.01 10.48
C ASP A 52 14.40 -34.07 9.49
N PRO A 53 13.47 -33.11 9.47
CA PRO A 53 12.49 -33.07 8.41
C PRO A 53 13.15 -32.52 7.15
N GLU A 54 13.20 -33.41 6.17
CA GLU A 54 13.53 -33.13 4.79
C GLU A 54 12.94 -31.81 4.30
N ASN A 55 13.79 -31.05 3.62
CA ASN A 55 13.48 -29.91 2.79
C ASN A 55 12.13 -30.06 2.07
N PRO A 56 11.14 -29.17 2.24
CA PRO A 56 9.92 -29.26 1.47
C PRO A 56 10.26 -29.08 -0.01
N GLU A 57 9.96 -30.10 -0.77
CA GLU A 57 9.98 -30.11 -2.22
C GLU A 57 9.25 -28.87 -2.76
N GLU A 58 9.81 -28.26 -3.79
CA GLU A 58 9.16 -27.23 -4.61
C GLU A 58 7.76 -27.72 -5.00
N PRO A 59 6.71 -26.92 -4.87
CA PRO A 59 5.40 -27.30 -5.38
C PRO A 59 5.49 -27.41 -6.90
N GLY A 60 5.37 -28.65 -7.36
CA GLY A 60 5.30 -28.98 -8.76
C GLY A 60 4.11 -28.33 -9.46
N ASP A 61 4.32 -28.13 -10.74
CA ASP A 61 3.38 -27.75 -11.80
C ASP A 61 1.97 -27.34 -11.36
N GLY A 62 1.75 -26.02 -11.35
CA GLY A 62 0.43 -25.43 -11.24
C GLY A 62 -0.42 -25.67 -12.49
N PRO A 63 -1.74 -25.55 -12.37
CA PRO A 63 -2.68 -25.90 -13.43
C PRO A 63 -2.49 -25.00 -14.67
N ASP A 64 -2.70 -25.62 -15.83
CA ASP A 64 -2.60 -25.09 -17.18
C ASP A 64 -2.90 -23.59 -17.31
N THR A 65 -1.86 -22.83 -17.65
CA THR A 65 -1.96 -21.43 -18.05
C THR A 65 -2.85 -21.31 -19.29
N PRO A 66 -3.80 -20.37 -19.35
CA PRO A 66 -4.54 -20.12 -20.57
C PRO A 66 -3.57 -19.67 -21.67
N SER A 67 -3.49 -20.44 -22.73
CA SER A 67 -2.70 -20.15 -23.93
C SER A 67 -3.25 -18.90 -24.63
N GLY A 68 -2.55 -17.81 -24.44
CA GLY A 68 -2.58 -16.58 -25.21
C GLY A 68 -1.33 -15.82 -24.80
N ASP A 69 -0.46 -15.51 -25.74
CA ASP A 69 0.89 -14.96 -25.56
C ASP A 69 0.99 -13.60 -24.81
N SER A 70 0.01 -13.22 -24.03
CA SER A 70 0.01 -11.95 -23.28
C SER A 70 0.64 -12.15 -21.91
N LYS A 71 1.83 -11.57 -21.70
CA LYS A 71 2.49 -11.56 -20.40
C LYS A 71 1.93 -10.48 -19.49
N ILE A 72 1.62 -10.84 -18.27
CA ILE A 72 1.10 -9.95 -17.24
C ILE A 72 2.17 -9.71 -16.19
N LEU A 73 2.37 -8.45 -15.80
CA LEU A 73 3.19 -8.03 -14.66
C LEU A 73 2.33 -7.43 -13.57
N VAL A 74 2.57 -7.77 -12.32
CA VAL A 74 2.01 -7.08 -11.16
C VAL A 74 3.13 -6.33 -10.45
N ALA A 75 3.25 -5.04 -10.75
CA ALA A 75 4.18 -4.13 -10.08
C ALA A 75 3.51 -3.44 -8.90
N TYR A 76 4.11 -3.48 -7.71
CA TYR A 76 3.48 -2.90 -6.54
C TYR A 76 4.47 -2.36 -5.52
N PHE A 77 4.07 -1.31 -4.80
CA PHE A 77 4.70 -0.84 -3.58
C PHE A 77 3.83 -1.20 -2.37
N SER A 78 4.48 -1.62 -1.28
CA SER A 78 3.78 -1.93 -0.02
C SER A 78 4.69 -1.69 1.18
N TRP A 79 4.30 -0.79 2.09
CA TRP A 79 5.01 -0.55 3.34
C TRP A 79 4.62 -1.56 4.43
N GLY A 80 3.33 -1.69 4.71
CA GLY A 80 2.78 -2.54 5.79
C GLY A 80 2.25 -3.91 5.35
N GLY A 81 2.55 -4.36 4.10
CA GLY A 81 2.17 -5.69 3.60
C GLY A 81 0.72 -5.80 3.08
N THR A 82 -0.13 -4.79 3.25
CA THR A 82 -1.54 -4.88 2.81
C THR A 82 -1.66 -4.92 1.28
N THR A 83 -0.97 -4.02 0.57
CA THR A 83 -0.94 -4.03 -0.90
C THR A 83 -0.25 -5.28 -1.43
N GLN A 84 0.78 -5.77 -0.74
CA GLN A 84 1.44 -7.04 -1.08
C GLN A 84 0.46 -8.22 -1.10
N ARG A 85 -0.42 -8.34 -0.09
CA ARG A 85 -1.43 -9.40 -0.08
C ARG A 85 -2.39 -9.32 -1.27
N MET A 86 -2.79 -8.10 -1.67
CA MET A 86 -3.62 -7.89 -2.86
C MET A 86 -2.87 -8.27 -4.13
N ALA A 87 -1.61 -7.84 -4.27
CA ALA A 87 -0.76 -8.18 -5.41
C ALA A 87 -0.55 -9.70 -5.55
N GLN A 88 -0.23 -10.38 -4.44
CA GLN A 88 -0.06 -11.84 -4.43
C GLN A 88 -1.33 -12.58 -4.83
N GLU A 89 -2.50 -12.09 -4.42
CA GLU A 89 -3.76 -12.70 -4.80
C GLU A 89 -4.08 -12.48 -6.29
N ILE A 90 -3.75 -11.31 -6.86
CA ILE A 90 -3.85 -11.07 -8.30
C ILE A 90 -2.95 -12.06 -9.06
N VAL A 91 -1.68 -12.20 -8.64
CA VAL A 91 -0.72 -13.15 -9.24
C VAL A 91 -1.24 -14.58 -9.18
N ARG A 92 -1.77 -15.02 -8.02
CA ARG A 92 -2.32 -16.37 -7.85
C ARG A 92 -3.46 -16.68 -8.83
N GLN A 93 -4.27 -15.68 -9.18
CA GLN A 93 -5.41 -15.86 -10.08
C GLN A 93 -5.08 -15.67 -11.56
N THR A 94 -4.03 -14.93 -11.88
CA THR A 94 -3.67 -14.60 -13.26
C THR A 94 -2.46 -15.36 -13.78
N GLY A 95 -1.62 -15.92 -12.90
CA GLY A 95 -0.32 -16.47 -13.27
C GLY A 95 0.70 -15.41 -13.67
N ALA A 96 0.48 -14.13 -13.30
CA ALA A 96 1.34 -13.00 -13.63
C ALA A 96 2.71 -13.09 -12.95
N ASP A 97 3.72 -12.49 -13.57
CA ASP A 97 4.98 -12.18 -12.89
C ASP A 97 4.76 -11.07 -11.85
N ILE A 98 5.58 -11.05 -10.80
CA ILE A 98 5.46 -10.09 -9.71
C ILE A 98 6.72 -9.24 -9.56
N PHE A 99 6.58 -7.94 -9.41
CA PHE A 99 7.67 -7.02 -9.14
C PHE A 99 7.33 -6.12 -7.95
N ARG A 100 8.13 -6.20 -6.89
CA ARG A 100 8.00 -5.30 -5.75
C ARG A 100 8.82 -4.04 -5.98
N ILE A 101 8.17 -2.90 -6.03
CA ILE A 101 8.82 -1.59 -6.14
C ILE A 101 9.37 -1.23 -4.77
N GLU A 102 10.69 -1.21 -4.63
CA GLU A 102 11.37 -0.87 -3.38
C GLU A 102 12.29 0.33 -3.57
N PRO A 103 12.32 1.28 -2.63
CA PRO A 103 13.28 2.39 -2.69
C PRO A 103 14.68 1.92 -2.29
N VAL A 104 15.71 2.55 -2.89
CA VAL A 104 17.12 2.36 -2.47
C VAL A 104 17.31 2.71 -1.00
N VAL A 105 16.65 3.77 -0.53
CA VAL A 105 16.64 4.14 0.89
C VAL A 105 15.30 3.69 1.47
N PRO A 106 15.27 2.64 2.31
CA PRO A 106 14.02 2.13 2.86
C PRO A 106 13.28 3.20 3.66
N TYR A 107 11.96 3.21 3.56
CA TYR A 107 11.11 4.05 4.42
C TYR A 107 11.25 3.64 5.89
N PRO A 108 11.15 4.59 6.83
CA PRO A 108 11.15 4.30 8.26
C PRO A 108 10.12 3.22 8.63
N THR A 109 10.45 2.39 9.61
CA THR A 109 9.53 1.37 10.14
C THR A 109 8.55 1.95 11.16
N ASP A 110 8.91 3.07 11.80
CA ASP A 110 7.99 3.84 12.63
C ASP A 110 6.95 4.54 11.77
N TYR A 111 5.69 4.47 12.19
CA TYR A 111 4.57 5.02 11.43
C TYR A 111 4.65 6.56 11.30
N THR A 112 4.99 7.25 12.38
CA THR A 112 5.04 8.71 12.39
C THR A 112 6.16 9.22 11.48
N GLU A 113 7.36 8.66 11.64
CA GLU A 113 8.52 9.01 10.80
C GLU A 113 8.25 8.71 9.32
N CYS A 114 7.66 7.55 9.01
CA CYS A 114 7.30 7.21 7.63
C CYS A 114 6.27 8.19 7.05
N THR A 115 5.30 8.61 7.87
CA THR A 115 4.26 9.57 7.45
C THR A 115 4.86 10.94 7.14
N GLU A 116 5.83 11.39 7.95
CA GLU A 116 6.53 12.67 7.73
C GLU A 116 7.37 12.63 6.45
N VAL A 117 8.15 11.56 6.23
CA VAL A 117 8.92 11.38 4.99
C VAL A 117 8.01 11.36 3.76
N ALA A 118 6.93 10.61 3.81
CA ALA A 118 5.97 10.54 2.71
C ALA A 118 5.29 11.90 2.41
N GLN A 119 5.03 12.69 3.44
CA GLN A 119 4.48 14.04 3.28
C GLN A 119 5.48 14.99 2.64
N GLU A 120 6.74 14.92 3.08
CA GLU A 120 7.82 15.71 2.52
C GLU A 120 8.06 15.36 1.05
N GLU A 121 8.13 14.09 0.70
CA GLU A 121 8.24 13.63 -0.67
C GLU A 121 7.11 14.18 -1.56
N LYS A 122 5.87 14.08 -1.08
CA LYS A 122 4.71 14.62 -1.80
C LYS A 122 4.81 16.12 -2.00
N ASN A 123 5.14 16.89 -0.93
CA ASN A 123 5.22 18.34 -0.98
C ASN A 123 6.31 18.84 -1.94
N ASN A 124 7.41 18.07 -2.03
CA ASN A 124 8.54 18.36 -2.91
C ASN A 124 8.42 17.74 -4.29
N ASN A 125 7.31 17.01 -4.58
CA ASN A 125 7.15 16.22 -5.79
C ASN A 125 8.39 15.35 -6.07
N ALA A 126 8.89 14.69 -5.02
CA ALA A 126 10.12 13.92 -5.05
C ALA A 126 10.00 12.67 -5.96
N ARG A 127 11.16 12.15 -6.35
CA ARG A 127 11.26 10.88 -7.11
C ARG A 127 12.26 9.97 -6.38
N PRO A 128 11.79 9.24 -5.33
CA PRO A 128 12.63 8.28 -4.63
C PRO A 128 13.21 7.26 -5.62
N THR A 129 14.51 7.00 -5.52
CA THR A 129 15.20 6.05 -6.41
C THR A 129 14.74 4.64 -6.11
N ILE A 130 14.36 3.90 -7.15
CA ILE A 130 13.97 2.48 -7.07
C ILE A 130 15.23 1.62 -7.06
N ALA A 131 15.25 0.58 -6.24
CA ALA A 131 16.40 -0.27 -6.02
C ALA A 131 16.70 -1.21 -7.20
N ASP A 132 15.65 -1.77 -7.80
CA ASP A 132 15.76 -2.76 -8.87
C ASP A 132 14.95 -2.33 -10.10
N GLU A 133 15.27 -2.91 -11.25
CA GLU A 133 14.56 -2.67 -12.50
C GLU A 133 13.76 -3.91 -12.90
N VAL A 134 12.64 -3.70 -13.63
CA VAL A 134 11.88 -4.80 -14.21
C VAL A 134 12.67 -5.39 -15.38
N GLU A 135 13.06 -6.64 -15.25
CA GLU A 135 13.68 -7.37 -16.34
C GLU A 135 12.69 -7.62 -17.48
N ASN A 136 13.18 -7.57 -18.72
CA ASN A 136 12.39 -7.88 -19.92
C ASN A 136 11.07 -7.08 -20.02
N TRP A 137 11.08 -5.80 -19.65
CA TRP A 137 9.92 -4.92 -19.68
C TRP A 137 9.12 -4.99 -20.99
N ALA A 138 9.81 -5.16 -22.12
CA ALA A 138 9.17 -5.21 -23.43
C ALA A 138 8.23 -6.42 -23.61
N ASP A 139 8.43 -7.49 -22.84
CA ASP A 139 7.64 -8.73 -22.96
C ASP A 139 6.23 -8.61 -22.35
N TYR A 140 5.97 -7.61 -21.52
CA TYR A 140 4.70 -7.46 -20.83
C TYR A 140 3.73 -6.62 -21.65
N ASP A 141 2.52 -7.14 -21.88
CA ASP A 141 1.41 -6.46 -22.54
C ASP A 141 0.48 -5.79 -21.52
N THR A 142 0.31 -6.43 -20.35
CA THR A 142 -0.55 -5.93 -19.27
C THR A 142 0.25 -5.71 -18.00
N VAL A 143 0.13 -4.52 -17.42
CA VAL A 143 0.84 -4.14 -16.19
C VAL A 143 -0.14 -3.67 -15.15
N PHE A 144 -0.28 -4.44 -14.07
CA PHE A 144 -0.95 -3.99 -12.86
C PHE A 144 0.00 -3.08 -12.08
N ILE A 145 -0.47 -1.90 -11.66
CA ILE A 145 0.30 -0.98 -10.82
C ILE A 145 -0.45 -0.77 -9.52
N GLY A 146 0.19 -1.15 -8.39
CA GLY A 146 -0.44 -1.16 -7.09
C GLY A 146 0.28 -0.40 -5.99
N CYS A 147 -0.47 0.28 -5.11
CA CYS A 147 0.08 1.00 -3.98
C CYS A 147 -0.92 1.20 -2.84
N PRO A 148 -0.46 1.53 -1.62
CA PRO A 148 -1.35 2.09 -0.60
C PRO A 148 -1.72 3.53 -0.95
N VAL A 149 -2.84 4.02 -0.42
CA VAL A 149 -3.15 5.46 -0.44
C VAL A 149 -2.27 6.15 0.60
N TRP A 150 -1.39 7.05 0.14
CA TRP A 150 -0.53 7.89 0.98
C TRP A 150 -0.83 9.36 0.74
N TRP A 151 -1.10 10.11 1.80
CA TRP A 151 -1.38 11.54 1.71
C TRP A 151 -2.35 11.91 0.58
N TRP A 152 -3.46 11.11 0.47
CA TRP A 152 -4.59 11.32 -0.46
C TRP A 152 -4.27 11.05 -1.93
N THR A 153 -3.19 10.34 -2.22
CA THR A 153 -2.72 10.03 -3.58
C THR A 153 -1.84 8.78 -3.58
N THR A 154 -1.14 8.53 -4.70
CA THR A 154 -0.10 7.52 -4.81
C THR A 154 1.16 7.95 -4.04
N PRO A 155 1.91 7.01 -3.42
CA PRO A 155 3.27 7.27 -2.95
C PRO A 155 4.17 7.76 -4.09
N MET A 156 5.13 8.65 -3.78
CA MET A 156 5.96 9.27 -4.80
C MET A 156 6.85 8.29 -5.56
N ILE A 157 7.18 7.15 -4.96
CA ILE A 157 7.90 6.06 -5.63
C ILE A 157 7.12 5.45 -6.82
N ILE A 158 5.79 5.50 -6.79
CA ILE A 158 4.96 5.10 -7.94
C ILE A 158 5.13 6.08 -9.10
N CYS A 159 5.28 7.38 -8.82
CA CYS A 159 5.60 8.35 -9.86
C CYS A 159 6.96 8.04 -10.51
N THR A 160 7.96 7.69 -9.69
CA THR A 160 9.26 7.26 -10.22
C THR A 160 9.12 6.04 -11.12
N PHE A 161 8.38 5.01 -10.67
CA PHE A 161 8.16 3.80 -11.46
C PHE A 161 7.49 4.11 -12.80
N ALA A 162 6.39 4.85 -12.78
CA ALA A 162 5.64 5.18 -13.99
C ALA A 162 6.46 6.05 -14.98
N GLU A 163 7.33 6.91 -14.48
CA GLU A 163 8.21 7.74 -15.32
C GLU A 163 9.46 7.00 -15.83
N SER A 164 9.79 5.82 -15.25
CA SER A 164 10.97 5.04 -15.63
C SER A 164 10.75 4.12 -16.82
N TYR A 165 9.50 3.86 -17.20
CA TYR A 165 9.16 2.90 -18.23
C TYR A 165 8.27 3.50 -19.32
N ASN A 166 8.39 2.96 -20.56
CA ASN A 166 7.46 3.29 -21.64
C ASN A 166 6.25 2.37 -21.61
N PHE A 167 5.05 2.95 -21.50
CA PHE A 167 3.78 2.24 -21.46
C PHE A 167 3.02 2.24 -22.80
N ASP A 168 3.60 2.82 -23.86
CA ASP A 168 2.98 2.80 -25.19
C ASP A 168 2.71 1.37 -25.66
N GLY A 169 1.47 1.12 -26.09
CA GLY A 169 0.99 -0.18 -26.51
C GLY A 169 0.74 -1.20 -25.38
N LYS A 170 0.85 -0.79 -24.13
CA LYS A 170 0.54 -1.64 -22.97
C LYS A 170 -0.82 -1.31 -22.37
N THR A 171 -1.42 -2.29 -21.71
CA THR A 171 -2.62 -2.11 -20.87
C THR A 171 -2.21 -1.95 -19.42
N VAL A 172 -2.60 -0.85 -18.78
CA VAL A 172 -2.36 -0.59 -17.36
C VAL A 172 -3.64 -0.83 -16.56
N VAL A 173 -3.51 -1.56 -15.46
CA VAL A 173 -4.59 -1.87 -14.52
C VAL A 173 -4.22 -1.34 -13.14
N PRO A 174 -4.75 -0.17 -12.72
CA PRO A 174 -4.40 0.39 -11.44
C PRO A 174 -5.10 -0.35 -10.29
N PHE A 175 -4.40 -0.53 -9.15
CA PHE A 175 -5.04 -1.01 -7.94
C PHE A 175 -4.48 -0.34 -6.69
N CYS A 176 -5.30 -0.22 -5.66
CA CYS A 176 -4.83 0.38 -4.42
C CYS A 176 -5.41 -0.26 -3.17
N THR A 177 -4.72 -0.07 -2.05
CA THR A 177 -5.26 -0.38 -0.73
C THR A 177 -5.45 0.90 0.07
N TYR A 178 -6.58 1.02 0.73
CA TYR A 178 -6.95 2.23 1.45
C TYR A 178 -7.67 1.90 2.77
N ALA A 179 -7.74 2.89 3.67
CA ALA A 179 -8.45 2.74 4.95
C ALA A 179 -9.93 3.15 4.82
N SER A 180 -10.20 4.34 4.27
CA SER A 180 -11.56 4.89 4.21
C SER A 180 -11.85 5.76 2.97
N THR A 181 -10.87 6.51 2.46
CA THR A 181 -11.07 7.54 1.41
C THR A 181 -9.93 7.57 0.41
N TYR A 182 -10.07 8.38 -0.63
CA TYR A 182 -9.07 8.65 -1.67
C TYR A 182 -8.69 7.46 -2.55
N ARG A 183 -9.58 6.46 -2.64
CA ARG A 183 -9.45 5.35 -3.56
C ARG A 183 -9.40 5.84 -5.01
N ASP A 184 -10.40 6.60 -5.40
CA ASP A 184 -10.60 7.01 -6.80
C ASP A 184 -9.51 8.00 -7.26
N GLU A 185 -9.12 8.92 -6.38
CA GLU A 185 -8.01 9.85 -6.65
C GLU A 185 -6.67 9.13 -6.83
N THR A 186 -6.43 8.07 -6.05
CA THR A 186 -5.20 7.28 -6.18
C THR A 186 -5.20 6.46 -7.47
N LEU A 187 -6.31 5.82 -7.82
CA LEU A 187 -6.44 5.10 -9.08
C LEU A 187 -6.31 6.05 -10.29
N ALA A 188 -6.98 7.21 -10.24
CA ALA A 188 -6.88 8.23 -11.28
C ALA A 188 -5.45 8.74 -11.44
N ARG A 189 -4.70 8.88 -10.34
CA ARG A 189 -3.31 9.33 -10.41
C ARG A 189 -2.41 8.33 -11.15
N ILE A 190 -2.61 7.03 -10.99
CA ILE A 190 -1.85 6.03 -11.76
C ILE A 190 -2.15 6.16 -13.25
N ILE A 191 -3.41 6.38 -13.63
CA ILE A 191 -3.81 6.60 -15.03
C ILE A 191 -3.14 7.86 -15.60
N GLU A 192 -3.15 8.96 -14.84
CA GLU A 192 -2.47 10.21 -15.25
C GLU A 192 -0.95 10.05 -15.47
N LEU A 193 -0.33 9.15 -14.72
CA LEU A 193 1.11 8.87 -14.82
C LEU A 193 1.48 7.99 -16.02
N THR A 194 0.51 7.33 -16.64
CA THR A 194 0.72 6.40 -17.76
C THR A 194 -0.16 6.78 -18.97
N PRO A 195 -0.06 8.03 -19.48
CA PRO A 195 -1.03 8.58 -20.46
C PRO A 195 -1.00 7.87 -21.81
N ASP A 196 0.10 7.19 -22.13
CA ASP A 196 0.28 6.52 -23.42
C ASP A 196 -0.20 5.05 -23.41
N ALA A 197 -0.71 4.57 -22.26
CA ALA A 197 -1.25 3.23 -22.11
C ALA A 197 -2.76 3.17 -22.35
N ASP A 198 -3.26 2.00 -22.71
CA ASP A 198 -4.67 1.66 -22.53
C ASP A 198 -4.95 1.36 -21.06
N HIS A 199 -6.12 1.72 -20.56
CA HIS A 199 -6.44 1.53 -19.14
C HIS A 199 -7.68 0.67 -18.94
N LEU A 200 -7.59 -0.35 -18.08
CA LEU A 200 -8.75 -1.06 -17.56
C LEU A 200 -9.23 -0.45 -16.24
N THR A 201 -10.46 -0.74 -15.87
CA THR A 201 -11.04 -0.27 -14.60
C THR A 201 -10.24 -0.80 -13.42
N GLY A 202 -9.70 0.12 -12.63
CA GLY A 202 -8.94 -0.20 -11.42
C GLY A 202 -9.80 -0.63 -10.23
N GLU A 203 -9.17 -1.29 -9.25
CA GLU A 203 -9.84 -1.68 -8.01
C GLU A 203 -9.07 -1.20 -6.77
N GLY A 204 -9.79 -0.75 -5.77
CA GLY A 204 -9.25 -0.42 -4.46
C GLY A 204 -9.97 -1.17 -3.36
N LEU A 205 -9.21 -1.84 -2.48
CA LEU A 205 -9.76 -2.64 -1.41
C LEU A 205 -9.21 -2.21 -0.04
N THR A 206 -10.10 -2.21 0.95
CA THR A 206 -9.67 -2.13 2.35
C THR A 206 -9.07 -3.47 2.79
N SER A 207 -8.24 -3.46 3.82
CA SER A 207 -7.54 -4.67 4.33
C SER A 207 -8.49 -5.85 4.59
N GLY A 208 -9.71 -5.59 5.10
CA GLY A 208 -10.72 -6.64 5.38
C GLY A 208 -11.44 -7.16 4.14
N ARG A 209 -11.31 -6.48 3.00
CA ARG A 209 -11.95 -6.89 1.74
C ARG A 209 -11.00 -7.57 0.75
N ILE A 210 -9.73 -7.67 1.08
CA ILE A 210 -8.75 -8.41 0.28
C ILE A 210 -8.98 -9.90 0.48
N ASN A 211 -9.66 -10.52 -0.45
CA ASN A 211 -9.93 -11.96 -0.49
C ASN A 211 -10.09 -12.42 -1.94
N GLU A 212 -10.02 -13.72 -2.12
CA GLU A 212 -10.12 -14.39 -3.42
C GLU A 212 -11.36 -13.96 -4.19
N GLN A 213 -12.53 -13.96 -3.56
CA GLN A 213 -13.80 -13.71 -4.25
C GLN A 213 -13.91 -12.29 -4.78
N ASN A 214 -13.53 -11.27 -4.01
CA ASN A 214 -13.58 -9.88 -4.45
C ASN A 214 -12.63 -9.62 -5.61
N ILE A 215 -11.41 -10.15 -5.52
CA ILE A 215 -10.40 -10.01 -6.58
C ILE A 215 -10.82 -10.79 -7.83
N SER A 216 -11.33 -12.03 -7.68
CA SER A 216 -11.85 -12.80 -8.82
C SER A 216 -13.00 -12.09 -9.55
N SER A 217 -13.93 -11.50 -8.78
CA SER A 217 -15.04 -10.75 -9.38
C SER A 217 -14.57 -9.56 -10.21
N TRP A 218 -13.62 -8.77 -9.67
CA TRP A 218 -13.01 -7.68 -10.39
C TRP A 218 -12.23 -8.12 -11.63
N LEU A 219 -11.34 -9.13 -11.52
CA LEU A 219 -10.55 -9.63 -12.64
C LEU A 219 -11.42 -10.18 -13.78
N LYS A 220 -12.57 -10.79 -13.44
CA LYS A 220 -13.57 -11.24 -14.43
C LYS A 220 -14.29 -10.06 -15.09
N GLU A 221 -14.68 -9.06 -14.31
CA GLU A 221 -15.35 -7.85 -14.79
C GLU A 221 -14.49 -7.11 -15.82
N ILE A 222 -13.19 -7.00 -15.58
CA ILE A 222 -12.25 -6.36 -16.51
C ILE A 222 -11.73 -7.31 -17.61
N GLY A 223 -12.17 -8.57 -17.64
CA GLY A 223 -11.84 -9.54 -18.69
C GLY A 223 -10.44 -10.12 -18.65
N VAL A 224 -9.71 -10.00 -17.54
CA VAL A 224 -8.35 -10.55 -17.38
C VAL A 224 -8.39 -12.05 -17.12
N ILE A 225 -9.41 -12.55 -16.40
CA ILE A 225 -9.66 -13.98 -16.21
C ILE A 225 -11.07 -14.34 -16.65
N LYS A 226 -11.35 -15.66 -16.82
CA LYS A 226 -12.65 -16.20 -17.27
C LYS A 226 -13.59 -16.52 -16.11
#